data_3a9bfb8cb74ae817b0a454205d02f647
#
_entry.id   3a9bfb8cb74ae817b0a454205d02f647
#
_cell.length_a   1.000
_cell.length_b   1.000
_cell.length_c   1.000
_cell.angle_alpha   90.00
_cell.angle_beta   90.00
_cell.angle_gamma   90.00
#
_symmetry.space_group_name_H-M   'P 1'
#
loop_
_entity.id
_entity.type
_entity.pdbx_description
1 polymer ?
#
loop_
_entity_poly.entity_id
_entity_poly.type
_entity_poly.pdbx_seq_one_letter_code
_entity_poly.pdbx_strand_id
1 'polypeptide(L)'
;YYTTIPANKLSSFCNFLKYTADGYYPEGHIANTYIRPDAVNIMTVHQSKGLEFTAVFIPQMNHNNFPSAKMGGKSIWHVIEKDWIPNADRFAGGVEEERKLFYVAITRAKKFLFLTRSPGNAREKKVSEFMVEAKESPYMLGFDEKMVYTGDHIPPMSEDAAPLNLNFSILQDYFDCAYRFKLSMFYGFVQPIVPALGYGKAMHEIVMNIHRRFLSGETLSPEDIEQIVNDSFYLPYANPKLQDNMLEGAKKSIAGYVTKNQDDFANITMAEADIELDMGDGIKVNGRIDLVKRREISGEEKTYIVDFKTASREVTECINAEQLKIYALGYQKLTGETADYLEIYNLDNSESERQRVTEGLLDNVSRDIRDAASNIRKNDLPRKCSKEKCQKCYLNYLCLSKEEKQEYEV
;
A
#
# COMPACT_ATOMS: atom_id res chain seq x y z
N TYR A 1 10.01 -16.16 -1.51
CA TYR A 1 9.83 -16.51 -2.93
C TYR A 1 8.98 -17.78 -3.11
N TYR A 2 9.41 -18.93 -2.54
CA TYR A 2 8.70 -20.22 -2.69
C TYR A 2 7.27 -20.24 -2.18
N THR A 3 6.96 -19.38 -1.22
CA THR A 3 5.63 -19.29 -0.63
C THR A 3 4.70 -18.33 -1.39
N THR A 4 5.26 -17.43 -2.21
CA THR A 4 4.52 -16.35 -2.85
C THR A 4 4.35 -16.54 -4.36
N ILE A 5 5.23 -17.31 -5.02
CA ILE A 5 5.19 -17.50 -6.47
C ILE A 5 4.83 -18.96 -6.82
N PRO A 6 3.70 -19.19 -7.52
CA PRO A 6 3.23 -20.55 -7.82
C PRO A 6 4.14 -21.36 -8.76
N ALA A 7 4.90 -20.67 -9.63
CA ALA A 7 5.81 -21.30 -10.59
C ALA A 7 7.26 -21.17 -10.11
N ASN A 8 7.77 -22.26 -9.54
CA ASN A 8 9.15 -22.34 -9.05
C ASN A 8 10.15 -22.48 -10.22
N LYS A 9 10.31 -21.40 -11.00
CA LYS A 9 11.23 -21.34 -12.14
C LYS A 9 12.18 -20.14 -11.99
N LEU A 10 13.40 -20.30 -12.49
CA LEU A 10 14.40 -19.22 -12.47
C LEU A 10 13.89 -17.96 -13.18
N SER A 11 13.21 -18.10 -14.31
CA SER A 11 12.60 -16.97 -15.02
C SER A 11 11.57 -16.22 -14.17
N SER A 12 10.72 -16.94 -13.43
CA SER A 12 9.75 -16.34 -12.51
C SER A 12 10.45 -15.61 -11.37
N PHE A 13 11.57 -16.14 -10.87
CA PHE A 13 12.37 -15.47 -9.86
C PHE A 13 13.05 -14.20 -10.39
N CYS A 14 13.64 -14.25 -11.58
CA CYS A 14 14.23 -13.06 -12.21
C CYS A 14 13.19 -11.98 -12.46
N ASN A 15 12.00 -12.36 -12.91
CA ASN A 15 10.89 -11.44 -13.11
C ASN A 15 10.38 -10.86 -11.79
N PHE A 16 10.27 -11.70 -10.74
CA PHE A 16 9.96 -11.22 -9.40
C PHE A 16 10.97 -10.16 -8.93
N LEU A 17 12.27 -10.41 -9.07
CA LEU A 17 13.31 -9.46 -8.71
C LEU A 17 13.21 -8.16 -9.51
N LYS A 18 12.97 -8.26 -10.80
CA LYS A 18 12.94 -7.10 -11.70
C LYS A 18 11.72 -6.19 -11.51
N TYR A 19 10.53 -6.77 -11.24
CA TYR A 19 9.28 -6.03 -11.32
C TYR A 19 8.49 -5.97 -10.01
N THR A 20 8.85 -6.80 -9.04
CA THR A 20 8.02 -6.99 -7.83
C THR A 20 8.80 -6.85 -6.53
N ALA A 21 10.11 -7.11 -6.54
CA ALA A 21 10.92 -7.16 -5.32
C ALA A 21 10.93 -5.81 -4.58
N ASP A 22 10.94 -4.69 -5.29
CA ASP A 22 10.89 -3.36 -4.69
C ASP A 22 9.61 -3.12 -3.88
N GLY A 23 8.50 -3.70 -4.30
CA GLY A 23 7.24 -3.66 -3.56
C GLY A 23 7.22 -4.58 -2.33
N TYR A 24 7.97 -5.69 -2.37
CA TYR A 24 8.07 -6.65 -1.26
C TYR A 24 9.16 -6.32 -0.25
N TYR A 25 10.21 -5.63 -0.69
CA TYR A 25 11.31 -5.17 0.14
C TYR A 25 11.46 -3.66 -0.03
N PRO A 26 10.50 -2.87 0.43
CA PRO A 26 10.64 -1.43 0.39
C PRO A 26 11.85 -1.05 1.25
N GLU A 27 12.93 -0.64 0.61
CA GLU A 27 14.06 -0.04 1.30
C GLU A 27 13.61 1.27 1.96
N GLY A 28 13.14 1.17 3.19
CA GLY A 28 12.98 2.30 4.10
C GLY A 28 11.83 3.27 3.84
N HIS A 29 11.01 3.08 2.84
CA HIS A 29 9.80 3.85 2.64
C HIS A 29 8.58 2.95 2.57
N ILE A 30 8.19 2.44 3.72
CA ILE A 30 6.77 2.23 3.92
C ILE A 30 6.19 3.62 4.18
N ALA A 31 5.84 4.30 3.12
CA ALA A 31 4.94 5.44 3.17
C ALA A 31 3.51 4.99 3.52
N ASN A 32 3.39 3.85 4.15
CA ASN A 32 2.16 3.38 4.72
C ASN A 32 2.00 4.09 6.03
N THR A 33 1.31 5.11 5.95
CA THR A 33 0.42 5.68 6.90
C THR A 33 0.27 4.79 8.08
N TYR A 34 0.96 5.18 9.10
CA TYR A 34 0.85 4.52 10.38
C TYR A 34 -0.48 4.89 10.98
N ILE A 35 -1.48 4.15 10.58
CA ILE A 35 -2.64 3.95 11.42
C ILE A 35 -2.06 3.23 12.63
N ARG A 36 -1.81 3.96 13.70
CA ARG A 36 -1.28 3.38 14.94
C ARG A 36 -2.47 2.81 15.71
N PRO A 37 -2.71 1.50 15.67
CA PRO A 37 -3.63 0.92 16.62
C PRO A 37 -3.05 1.14 18.03
N ASP A 38 -3.90 1.18 19.03
CA ASP A 38 -3.48 1.05 20.43
C ASP A 38 -2.92 -0.37 20.62
N ALA A 39 -1.67 -0.55 20.23
CA ALA A 39 -0.97 -1.83 20.21
C ALA A 39 0.53 -1.66 20.31
N VAL A 40 1.18 -2.69 20.84
CA VAL A 40 2.64 -2.79 20.85
C VAL A 40 3.12 -3.15 19.43
N ASN A 41 3.97 -2.28 18.87
CA ASN A 41 4.56 -2.52 17.55
C ASN A 41 5.78 -3.42 17.69
N ILE A 42 5.79 -4.54 16.98
CA ILE A 42 6.95 -5.45 16.87
C ILE A 42 7.46 -5.37 15.43
N MET A 43 8.72 -4.94 15.28
CA MET A 43 9.32 -4.76 13.96
C MET A 43 10.84 -4.91 14.01
N THR A 44 11.47 -5.03 12.85
CA THR A 44 12.93 -5.01 12.75
C THR A 44 13.46 -3.58 12.87
N VAL A 45 14.76 -3.44 13.22
CA VAL A 45 15.40 -2.12 13.26
C VAL A 45 15.34 -1.42 11.89
N HIS A 46 15.47 -2.18 10.80
CA HIS A 46 15.37 -1.63 9.44
C HIS A 46 13.98 -1.03 9.17
N GLN A 47 12.92 -1.73 9.57
CA GLN A 47 11.55 -1.22 9.45
C GLN A 47 11.27 -0.01 10.32
N SER A 48 12.02 0.18 11.40
CA SER A 48 11.85 1.33 12.30
C SER A 48 12.55 2.60 11.83
N LYS A 49 13.32 2.55 10.73
CA LYS A 49 14.02 3.72 10.18
C LYS A 49 13.02 4.81 9.78
N GLY A 50 13.23 6.02 10.29
CA GLY A 50 12.32 7.15 10.05
C GLY A 50 11.15 7.24 11.02
N LEU A 51 10.95 6.22 11.88
CA LEU A 51 9.92 6.22 12.91
C LEU A 51 10.48 6.62 14.27
N GLU A 52 9.59 7.07 15.14
CA GLU A 52 9.91 7.37 16.53
C GLU A 52 8.78 6.91 17.45
N PHE A 53 9.15 6.39 18.63
CA PHE A 53 8.21 5.82 19.58
C PHE A 53 8.45 6.42 20.96
N THR A 54 7.41 6.55 21.77
CA THR A 54 7.52 7.04 23.16
C THR A 54 8.42 6.13 23.98
N ALA A 55 8.29 4.82 23.81
CA ALA A 55 9.12 3.80 24.46
C ALA A 55 9.60 2.77 23.42
N VAL A 56 10.87 2.38 23.51
CA VAL A 56 11.47 1.36 22.66
C VAL A 56 12.07 0.27 23.53
N PHE A 57 11.74 -0.98 23.23
CA PHE A 57 12.32 -2.16 23.85
C PHE A 57 13.23 -2.87 22.84
N ILE A 58 14.50 -2.99 23.15
CA ILE A 58 15.46 -3.77 22.35
C ILE A 58 15.77 -5.05 23.12
N PRO A 59 15.14 -6.18 22.75
CA PRO A 59 15.34 -7.45 23.43
C PRO A 59 16.60 -8.17 22.96
N GLN A 60 16.99 -9.22 23.70
CA GLN A 60 18.05 -10.14 23.30
C GLN A 60 19.44 -9.49 23.15
N MET A 61 19.78 -8.52 24.00
CA MET A 61 21.09 -7.87 24.04
C MET A 61 22.17 -8.83 24.57
N ASN A 62 22.33 -9.95 23.85
CA ASN A 62 23.32 -10.97 24.11
C ASN A 62 24.35 -11.00 23.00
N HIS A 63 25.58 -11.37 23.33
CA HIS A 63 26.63 -11.62 22.36
C HIS A 63 26.16 -12.63 21.29
N ASN A 64 26.48 -12.38 20.03
CA ASN A 64 26.03 -13.14 18.85
C ASN A 64 24.54 -13.00 18.47
N ASN A 65 23.76 -12.23 19.21
CA ASN A 65 22.40 -11.86 18.81
C ASN A 65 22.33 -10.40 18.32
N PHE A 66 22.89 -9.50 19.10
CA PHE A 66 23.09 -8.11 18.73
C PHE A 66 24.35 -7.56 19.38
N PRO A 67 25.50 -7.46 18.65
CA PRO A 67 25.65 -7.69 17.21
C PRO A 67 25.42 -9.13 16.77
N SER A 68 24.96 -9.32 15.54
CA SER A 68 24.65 -10.62 14.98
C SER A 68 25.91 -11.45 14.72
N ALA A 69 25.89 -12.74 15.04
CA ALA A 69 26.97 -13.67 14.63
C ALA A 69 27.07 -13.85 13.09
N LYS A 70 26.01 -13.46 12.36
CA LYS A 70 25.91 -13.59 10.90
C LYS A 70 26.32 -12.31 10.15
N MET A 71 27.10 -11.46 10.80
CA MET A 71 27.63 -10.24 10.18
C MET A 71 28.36 -10.52 8.85
N GLY A 72 28.30 -9.55 7.95
CA GLY A 72 29.01 -9.60 6.69
C GLY A 72 28.44 -10.59 5.68
N GLY A 73 27.15 -10.91 5.77
CA GLY A 73 26.50 -11.78 4.80
C GLY A 73 26.94 -13.23 4.86
N LYS A 74 27.58 -13.66 5.93
CA LYS A 74 28.13 -15.06 6.10
C LYS A 74 27.10 -16.15 5.80
N SER A 75 25.82 -15.87 5.94
CA SER A 75 24.76 -16.84 5.60
C SER A 75 24.39 -16.89 4.11
N ILE A 76 24.87 -15.94 3.32
CA ILE A 76 24.57 -15.83 1.88
C ILE A 76 25.75 -16.31 1.04
N TRP A 77 27.00 -16.07 1.48
CA TRP A 77 28.21 -16.36 0.72
C TRP A 77 28.46 -17.85 0.45
N HIS A 78 27.78 -18.75 1.15
CA HIS A 78 27.81 -20.16 0.84
C HIS A 78 26.87 -20.59 -0.28
N VAL A 79 25.94 -19.70 -0.67
CA VAL A 79 24.98 -19.92 -1.76
C VAL A 79 25.41 -19.19 -3.03
N ILE A 80 25.99 -17.98 -2.85
CA ILE A 80 26.44 -17.11 -3.95
C ILE A 80 27.90 -16.80 -3.71
N GLU A 81 28.75 -17.14 -4.65
CA GLU A 81 30.19 -16.83 -4.57
C GLU A 81 30.39 -15.31 -4.62
N LYS A 82 31.29 -14.84 -3.75
CA LYS A 82 31.56 -13.41 -3.58
C LYS A 82 31.97 -12.71 -4.89
N ASP A 83 32.73 -13.44 -5.69
CA ASP A 83 33.29 -12.97 -6.96
C ASP A 83 32.23 -12.75 -8.05
N TRP A 84 31.01 -13.25 -7.85
CA TRP A 84 29.90 -13.03 -8.77
C TRP A 84 29.16 -11.71 -8.53
N ILE A 85 29.45 -11.03 -7.41
CA ILE A 85 28.79 -9.80 -7.03
C ILE A 85 29.72 -8.61 -7.25
N PRO A 86 29.42 -7.70 -8.16
CA PRO A 86 30.17 -6.46 -8.32
C PRO A 86 30.24 -5.68 -7.00
N ASN A 87 31.44 -5.28 -6.58
CA ASN A 87 31.66 -4.56 -5.32
C ASN A 87 31.22 -5.31 -4.05
N ALA A 88 31.36 -6.63 -4.03
CA ALA A 88 30.96 -7.50 -2.90
C ALA A 88 31.52 -7.03 -1.54
N ASP A 89 32.68 -6.34 -1.52
CA ASP A 89 33.26 -5.80 -0.29
C ASP A 89 32.39 -4.73 0.39
N ARG A 90 31.53 -4.07 -0.35
CA ARG A 90 30.53 -3.14 0.24
C ARG A 90 29.48 -3.87 1.10
N PHE A 91 29.30 -5.16 0.90
CA PHE A 91 28.36 -6.00 1.64
C PHE A 91 29.07 -6.85 2.71
N ALA A 92 30.38 -6.71 2.86
CA ALA A 92 31.17 -7.36 3.89
C ALA A 92 31.03 -6.63 5.24
N GLY A 93 29.80 -6.43 5.69
CA GLY A 93 29.49 -5.76 6.96
C GLY A 93 30.21 -6.41 8.14
N GLY A 94 30.57 -5.59 9.13
CA GLY A 94 31.21 -6.01 10.38
C GLY A 94 30.48 -5.43 11.59
N VAL A 95 31.15 -5.44 12.73
CA VAL A 95 30.63 -4.90 13.99
C VAL A 95 30.21 -3.40 13.82
N GLU A 96 30.92 -2.66 12.98
CA GLU A 96 30.60 -1.24 12.73
C GLU A 96 29.25 -1.05 12.05
N GLU A 97 28.85 -1.94 11.15
CA GLU A 97 27.52 -1.89 10.53
C GLU A 97 26.41 -2.23 11.53
N GLU A 98 26.65 -3.24 12.37
CA GLU A 98 25.76 -3.58 13.48
C GLU A 98 25.68 -2.43 14.52
N ARG A 99 26.77 -1.68 14.73
CA ARG A 99 26.81 -0.50 15.59
C ARG A 99 25.94 0.64 15.02
N LYS A 100 26.03 0.87 13.72
CA LYS A 100 25.12 1.84 13.04
C LYS A 100 23.66 1.40 13.19
N LEU A 101 23.39 0.11 13.05
CA LEU A 101 22.07 -0.44 13.25
C LEU A 101 21.58 -0.25 14.70
N PHE A 102 22.45 -0.49 15.68
CA PHE A 102 22.15 -0.24 17.09
C PHE A 102 21.88 1.24 17.35
N TYR A 103 22.67 2.14 16.77
CA TYR A 103 22.43 3.59 16.86
C TYR A 103 21.05 3.96 16.29
N VAL A 104 20.68 3.41 15.15
CA VAL A 104 19.32 3.61 14.60
C VAL A 104 18.27 3.13 15.59
N ALA A 105 18.43 1.95 16.18
CA ALA A 105 17.46 1.38 17.10
C ALA A 105 17.26 2.26 18.36
N ILE A 106 18.35 2.69 19.02
CA ILE A 106 18.27 3.49 20.24
C ILE A 106 17.70 4.89 19.99
N THR A 107 18.00 5.47 18.82
CA THR A 107 17.48 6.80 18.43
C THR A 107 16.01 6.79 18.04
N ARG A 108 15.34 5.63 18.02
CA ARG A 108 13.88 5.57 17.83
C ARG A 108 13.10 5.92 19.09
N ALA A 109 13.75 5.94 20.26
CA ALA A 109 13.10 6.24 21.54
C ALA A 109 13.01 7.76 21.75
N LYS A 110 11.79 8.28 21.96
CA LYS A 110 11.55 9.67 22.36
C LYS A 110 11.78 9.92 23.84
N LYS A 111 11.33 8.98 24.69
CA LYS A 111 11.37 9.14 26.14
C LYS A 111 12.02 7.97 26.87
N PHE A 112 11.68 6.74 26.50
CA PHE A 112 12.10 5.55 27.24
C PHE A 112 12.79 4.55 26.32
N LEU A 113 13.95 4.10 26.73
CA LEU A 113 14.68 3.03 26.07
C LEU A 113 14.93 1.90 27.07
N PHE A 114 14.51 0.68 26.69
CA PHE A 114 14.71 -0.52 27.49
C PHE A 114 15.61 -1.50 26.74
N LEU A 115 16.80 -1.74 27.27
CA LEU A 115 17.70 -2.76 26.75
C LEU A 115 17.56 -4.01 27.63
N THR A 116 17.10 -5.12 27.05
CA THR A 116 16.86 -6.33 27.82
C THR A 116 17.66 -7.51 27.30
N ARG A 117 18.04 -8.42 28.18
CA ARG A 117 18.74 -9.65 27.83
C ARG A 117 18.08 -10.87 28.44
N SER A 118 18.27 -12.03 27.83
CA SER A 118 17.90 -13.32 28.39
C SER A 118 19.14 -13.99 29.00
N PRO A 119 19.08 -14.47 30.24
CA PRO A 119 20.23 -15.16 30.85
C PRO A 119 20.56 -16.51 30.20
N GLY A 120 19.63 -17.11 29.44
CA GLY A 120 19.76 -18.46 28.87
C GLY A 120 19.31 -19.56 29.83
N ASN A 121 18.94 -20.72 29.25
CA ASN A 121 18.34 -21.81 30.05
C ASN A 121 19.35 -22.77 30.67
N ALA A 122 20.55 -22.92 30.12
CA ALA A 122 21.53 -23.90 30.57
C ALA A 122 22.98 -23.35 30.70
N ARG A 123 23.28 -22.26 30.04
CA ARG A 123 24.56 -21.54 30.15
C ARG A 123 24.24 -20.03 30.07
N GLU A 124 24.90 -19.29 30.96
CA GLU A 124 24.81 -17.84 30.94
C GLU A 124 25.34 -17.32 29.60
N LYS A 125 24.47 -16.63 28.84
CA LYS A 125 24.88 -16.01 27.58
C LYS A 125 25.69 -14.75 27.91
N LYS A 126 26.81 -14.56 27.22
CA LYS A 126 27.58 -13.31 27.33
C LYS A 126 26.73 -12.13 26.95
N VAL A 127 26.92 -11.03 27.66
CA VAL A 127 26.26 -9.76 27.39
C VAL A 127 26.73 -9.22 26.03
N SER A 128 25.85 -8.52 25.33
CA SER A 128 26.19 -7.75 24.11
C SER A 128 27.25 -6.69 24.43
N GLU A 129 28.25 -6.55 23.57
CA GLU A 129 29.24 -5.46 23.70
C GLU A 129 28.57 -4.08 23.65
N PHE A 130 27.54 -3.89 22.86
CA PHE A 130 26.76 -2.64 22.80
C PHE A 130 26.03 -2.34 24.10
N MET A 131 25.55 -3.35 24.80
CA MET A 131 24.95 -3.18 26.11
C MET A 131 26.00 -2.85 27.19
N VAL A 132 27.21 -3.42 27.07
CA VAL A 132 28.34 -3.08 27.97
C VAL A 132 28.72 -1.62 27.79
N GLU A 133 28.88 -1.17 26.56
CA GLU A 133 29.19 0.22 26.24
C GLU A 133 28.08 1.18 26.72
N ALA A 134 26.81 0.81 26.50
CA ALA A 134 25.68 1.64 26.95
C ALA A 134 25.66 1.81 28.48
N LYS A 135 26.16 0.83 29.26
CA LYS A 135 26.24 0.94 30.74
C LYS A 135 27.21 2.01 31.22
N GLU A 136 28.13 2.46 30.39
CA GLU A 136 29.04 3.55 30.72
C GLU A 136 28.34 4.91 30.68
N SER A 137 27.13 4.98 30.13
CA SER A 137 26.33 6.20 30.11
C SER A 137 25.80 6.55 31.51
N PRO A 138 25.95 7.80 31.96
CA PRO A 138 25.44 8.24 33.26
C PRO A 138 23.89 8.25 33.32
N TYR A 139 23.23 8.11 32.19
CA TYR A 139 21.76 8.08 32.08
C TYR A 139 21.19 6.66 32.07
N MET A 140 22.02 5.64 32.14
CA MET A 140 21.56 4.27 32.16
C MET A 140 21.32 3.78 33.58
N LEU A 141 20.10 3.41 33.87
CA LEU A 141 19.69 2.85 35.15
C LEU A 141 19.79 1.31 35.13
N GLY A 142 20.29 0.72 36.22
CA GLY A 142 20.32 -0.75 36.38
C GLY A 142 18.94 -1.29 36.74
N PHE A 143 18.77 -2.62 36.56
CA PHE A 143 17.49 -3.29 36.84
C PHE A 143 17.11 -3.24 38.35
N ASP A 144 18.10 -3.17 39.24
CA ASP A 144 17.88 -3.15 40.70
C ASP A 144 17.57 -1.74 41.22
N GLU A 145 17.75 -0.72 40.41
CA GLU A 145 17.37 0.63 40.76
C GLU A 145 15.87 0.79 40.55
N LYS A 146 15.13 1.03 41.63
CA LYS A 146 13.71 1.36 41.52
C LYS A 146 13.58 2.59 40.65
N MET A 147 13.18 2.39 39.41
CA MET A 147 12.70 3.47 38.58
C MET A 147 11.42 4.02 39.21
N VAL A 148 11.57 5.01 40.07
CA VAL A 148 10.44 5.82 40.48
C VAL A 148 10.19 6.78 39.33
N TYR A 149 9.26 6.42 38.48
CA TYR A 149 8.76 7.35 37.47
C TYR A 149 7.99 8.46 38.18
N THR A 150 8.66 9.59 38.40
CA THR A 150 8.06 10.81 38.94
C THR A 150 7.63 11.78 37.84
N GLY A 151 7.67 11.34 36.59
CA GLY A 151 7.31 12.17 35.46
C GLY A 151 5.81 12.37 35.33
N ASP A 152 5.44 13.48 34.75
CA ASP A 152 4.08 13.78 34.37
C ASP A 152 3.46 12.60 33.62
N HIS A 153 2.23 12.29 33.96
CA HIS A 153 1.42 11.40 33.18
C HIS A 153 1.62 11.79 31.72
N ILE A 154 2.12 10.86 30.88
CA ILE A 154 2.06 11.08 29.44
C ILE A 154 0.56 11.17 29.17
N PRO A 155 0.02 12.36 28.89
CA PRO A 155 -1.39 12.43 28.56
C PRO A 155 -1.57 11.44 27.40
N PRO A 156 -2.59 10.59 27.41
CA PRO A 156 -2.93 9.84 26.23
C PRO A 156 -2.90 10.87 25.09
N MET A 157 -2.13 10.59 24.04
CA MET A 157 -2.15 11.43 22.86
C MET A 157 -3.62 11.51 22.50
N SER A 158 -4.20 12.71 22.44
CA SER A 158 -5.60 12.83 22.11
C SER A 158 -5.77 12.05 20.81
N GLU A 159 -6.58 11.01 20.83
CA GLU A 159 -6.80 10.12 19.70
C GLU A 159 -7.14 10.91 18.42
N ASP A 160 -7.71 12.11 18.64
CA ASP A 160 -8.12 13.04 17.59
C ASP A 160 -6.97 13.82 16.92
N ALA A 161 -5.75 13.80 17.47
CA ALA A 161 -4.63 14.62 16.97
C ALA A 161 -3.55 13.83 16.20
N ALA A 162 -3.62 12.50 16.15
CA ALA A 162 -2.64 11.71 15.40
C ALA A 162 -2.79 11.96 13.90
N PRO A 163 -1.71 12.41 13.18
CA PRO A 163 -1.77 12.57 11.73
C PRO A 163 -2.20 11.26 11.06
N LEU A 164 -3.17 11.35 10.19
CA LEU A 164 -3.73 10.22 9.45
C LEU A 164 -3.66 10.50 7.95
N ASN A 165 -2.72 9.86 7.29
CA ASN A 165 -2.62 9.95 5.84
C ASN A 165 -3.35 8.74 5.23
N LEU A 166 -4.36 8.95 4.49
CA LEU A 166 -5.16 7.95 3.81
C LEU A 166 -4.91 8.06 2.29
N ASN A 167 -5.19 7.00 1.58
CA ASN A 167 -5.32 7.05 0.14
C ASN A 167 -6.66 6.45 -0.29
N PHE A 168 -7.00 6.62 -1.56
CA PHE A 168 -8.29 6.15 -2.07
C PHE A 168 -8.50 4.65 -1.90
N SER A 169 -7.45 3.85 -2.12
CA SER A 169 -7.54 2.39 -1.95
C SER A 169 -7.77 2.00 -0.49
N ILE A 170 -7.11 2.68 0.44
CA ILE A 170 -7.28 2.49 1.89
C ILE A 170 -8.71 2.83 2.31
N LEU A 171 -9.24 3.96 1.84
CA LEU A 171 -10.62 4.35 2.13
C LEU A 171 -11.63 3.39 1.50
N GLN A 172 -11.39 2.94 0.28
CA GLN A 172 -12.22 1.94 -0.38
C GLN A 172 -12.28 0.64 0.41
N ASP A 173 -11.14 0.13 0.87
CA ASP A 173 -11.07 -1.08 1.70
C ASP A 173 -11.84 -0.90 3.02
N TYR A 174 -11.73 0.27 3.64
CA TYR A 174 -12.50 0.60 4.85
C TYR A 174 -14.01 0.64 4.57
N PHE A 175 -14.45 1.33 3.52
CA PHE A 175 -15.87 1.44 3.18
C PHE A 175 -16.49 0.11 2.78
N ASP A 176 -15.70 -0.75 2.15
CA ASP A 176 -16.16 -2.09 1.79
C ASP A 176 -16.36 -2.97 3.03
N CYS A 177 -15.37 -3.05 3.91
CA CYS A 177 -15.52 -3.69 5.21
C CYS A 177 -14.44 -3.21 6.19
N ALA A 178 -14.82 -2.38 7.18
CA ALA A 178 -13.90 -1.84 8.18
C ALA A 178 -13.12 -2.94 8.95
N TYR A 179 -13.73 -4.10 9.19
CA TYR A 179 -13.05 -5.22 9.84
C TYR A 179 -12.03 -5.91 8.92
N ARG A 180 -12.33 -6.08 7.62
CA ARG A 180 -11.36 -6.57 6.64
C ARG A 180 -10.18 -5.61 6.54
N PHE A 181 -10.45 -4.31 6.46
CA PHE A 181 -9.44 -3.25 6.52
C PHE A 181 -8.56 -3.40 7.77
N LYS A 182 -9.15 -3.61 8.96
CA LYS A 182 -8.41 -3.85 10.19
C LYS A 182 -7.47 -5.05 10.08
N LEU A 183 -7.96 -6.19 9.58
CA LEU A 183 -7.15 -7.39 9.42
C LEU A 183 -6.00 -7.19 8.44
N SER A 184 -6.24 -6.52 7.31
CA SER A 184 -5.21 -6.30 6.30
C SER A 184 -4.21 -5.22 6.70
N MET A 185 -4.68 -4.07 7.18
CA MET A 185 -3.81 -2.92 7.43
C MET A 185 -3.12 -2.98 8.79
N PHE A 186 -3.80 -3.47 9.84
CA PHE A 186 -3.25 -3.52 11.19
C PHE A 186 -2.54 -4.83 11.51
N TYR A 187 -3.10 -5.93 11.02
CA TYR A 187 -2.55 -7.26 11.30
C TYR A 187 -1.77 -7.89 10.14
N GLY A 188 -1.70 -7.21 8.98
CA GLY A 188 -0.88 -7.62 7.86
C GLY A 188 -1.38 -8.84 7.09
N PHE A 189 -2.66 -9.18 7.17
CA PHE A 189 -3.24 -10.24 6.34
C PHE A 189 -3.34 -9.78 4.89
N VAL A 190 -2.60 -10.42 4.02
CA VAL A 190 -2.58 -10.09 2.58
C VAL A 190 -3.44 -11.03 1.77
N GLN A 191 -4.01 -10.53 0.69
CA GLN A 191 -4.75 -11.35 -0.26
C GLN A 191 -3.82 -12.37 -0.92
N PRO A 192 -4.27 -13.63 -1.11
CA PRO A 192 -3.52 -14.61 -1.88
C PRO A 192 -3.20 -14.11 -3.28
N ILE A 193 -1.98 -14.38 -3.75
CA ILE A 193 -1.56 -14.01 -5.09
C ILE A 193 -2.28 -14.90 -6.11
N VAL A 194 -2.96 -14.26 -7.05
CA VAL A 194 -3.57 -14.93 -8.19
C VAL A 194 -2.73 -14.74 -9.46
N PRO A 195 -2.71 -15.71 -10.39
CA PRO A 195 -1.88 -15.62 -11.60
C PRO A 195 -2.14 -14.38 -12.47
N ALA A 196 -3.37 -13.86 -12.49
CA ALA A 196 -3.76 -12.65 -13.21
C ALA A 196 -3.51 -11.34 -12.44
N LEU A 197 -2.85 -11.41 -11.28
CA LEU A 197 -2.55 -10.21 -10.49
C LEU A 197 -1.71 -9.24 -11.32
N GLY A 198 -2.16 -7.98 -11.36
CA GLY A 198 -1.52 -6.92 -12.14
C GLY A 198 -2.25 -6.55 -13.43
N TYR A 199 -3.22 -7.36 -13.90
CA TYR A 199 -3.94 -7.07 -15.14
C TYR A 199 -4.57 -5.67 -15.17
N GLY A 200 -5.35 -5.33 -14.16
CA GLY A 200 -5.96 -4.00 -14.06
C GLY A 200 -4.92 -2.89 -14.08
N LYS A 201 -3.82 -3.04 -13.33
CA LYS A 201 -2.73 -2.05 -13.31
C LYS A 201 -2.09 -1.89 -14.69
N ALA A 202 -1.80 -3.00 -15.39
CA ALA A 202 -1.23 -2.95 -16.73
C ALA A 202 -2.17 -2.24 -17.71
N MET A 203 -3.47 -2.53 -17.67
CA MET A 203 -4.47 -1.87 -18.50
C MET A 203 -4.56 -0.36 -18.24
N HIS A 204 -4.55 0.06 -16.98
CA HIS A 204 -4.50 1.49 -16.60
C HIS A 204 -3.23 2.16 -17.16
N GLU A 205 -2.06 1.56 -16.98
CA GLU A 205 -0.79 2.11 -17.44
C GLU A 205 -0.76 2.29 -18.97
N ILE A 206 -1.31 1.32 -19.71
CA ILE A 206 -1.43 1.40 -21.16
C ILE A 206 -2.33 2.57 -21.59
N VAL A 207 -3.53 2.66 -21.02
CA VAL A 207 -4.49 3.74 -21.32
C VAL A 207 -3.90 5.10 -21.01
N MET A 208 -3.26 5.23 -19.84
CA MET A 208 -2.60 6.48 -19.44
C MET A 208 -1.46 6.87 -20.37
N ASN A 209 -0.66 5.90 -20.82
CA ASN A 209 0.43 6.15 -21.77
C ASN A 209 -0.11 6.67 -23.13
N ILE A 210 -1.20 6.10 -23.60
CA ILE A 210 -1.91 6.57 -24.81
C ILE A 210 -2.40 8.01 -24.62
N HIS A 211 -3.06 8.32 -23.49
CA HIS A 211 -3.56 9.66 -23.25
C HIS A 211 -2.45 10.70 -23.10
N ARG A 212 -1.34 10.38 -22.42
CA ARG A 212 -0.21 11.30 -22.29
C ARG A 212 0.41 11.65 -23.63
N ARG A 213 0.61 10.66 -24.52
CA ARG A 213 1.13 10.89 -25.86
C ARG A 213 0.17 11.74 -26.69
N PHE A 214 -1.12 11.47 -26.57
CA PHE A 214 -2.11 12.29 -27.24
C PHE A 214 -2.11 13.75 -26.73
N LEU A 215 -2.03 13.96 -25.43
CA LEU A 215 -1.95 15.30 -24.80
C LEU A 215 -0.63 16.02 -25.15
N SER A 216 0.45 15.30 -25.45
CA SER A 216 1.69 15.88 -25.99
C SER A 216 1.63 16.25 -27.46
N GLY A 217 0.49 16.03 -28.13
CA GLY A 217 0.27 16.36 -29.53
C GLY A 217 0.72 15.26 -30.52
N GLU A 218 1.02 14.05 -30.03
CA GLU A 218 1.36 12.92 -30.88
C GLU A 218 0.10 12.34 -31.56
N THR A 219 0.22 11.98 -32.85
CA THR A 219 -0.79 11.20 -33.55
C THR A 219 -0.36 9.75 -33.51
N LEU A 220 -1.14 8.88 -32.88
CA LEU A 220 -0.83 7.46 -32.73
C LEU A 220 -1.51 6.65 -33.83
N SER A 221 -0.72 5.87 -34.56
CA SER A 221 -1.23 4.86 -35.48
C SER A 221 -1.70 3.61 -34.73
N PRO A 222 -2.48 2.71 -35.36
CA PRO A 222 -2.83 1.43 -34.74
C PRO A 222 -1.61 0.60 -34.32
N GLU A 223 -0.53 0.68 -35.10
CA GLU A 223 0.73 0.00 -34.85
C GLU A 223 1.43 0.58 -33.61
N ASP A 224 1.42 1.91 -33.44
CA ASP A 224 1.95 2.57 -32.24
C ASP A 224 1.19 2.15 -30.98
N ILE A 225 -0.14 2.02 -31.08
CA ILE A 225 -0.98 1.57 -29.98
C ILE A 225 -0.66 0.12 -29.62
N GLU A 226 -0.54 -0.76 -30.61
CA GLU A 226 -0.16 -2.15 -30.37
C GLU A 226 1.22 -2.25 -29.73
N GLN A 227 2.18 -1.43 -30.16
CA GLN A 227 3.51 -1.39 -29.58
C GLN A 227 3.46 -0.93 -28.11
N ILE A 228 2.68 0.09 -27.78
CA ILE A 228 2.47 0.54 -26.39
C ILE A 228 1.93 -0.60 -25.53
N VAL A 229 0.96 -1.37 -26.04
CA VAL A 229 0.41 -2.52 -25.32
C VAL A 229 1.49 -3.58 -25.11
N ASN A 230 2.26 -3.94 -26.13
CA ASN A 230 3.31 -4.96 -26.04
C ASN A 230 4.40 -4.55 -25.02
N ASP A 231 4.79 -3.27 -24.98
CA ASP A 231 5.85 -2.77 -24.12
C ASP A 231 5.42 -2.62 -22.65
N SER A 232 4.14 -2.31 -22.42
CA SER A 232 3.63 -2.01 -21.08
C SER A 232 2.93 -3.19 -20.41
N PHE A 233 2.51 -4.21 -21.18
CA PHE A 233 1.73 -5.32 -20.64
C PHE A 233 2.61 -6.39 -20.03
N TYR A 234 2.53 -6.54 -18.69
CA TYR A 234 3.25 -7.60 -17.99
C TYR A 234 2.49 -8.07 -16.74
N LEU A 235 2.36 -9.39 -16.60
CA LEU A 235 1.76 -10.04 -15.44
C LEU A 235 2.82 -10.85 -14.69
N PRO A 236 3.25 -10.40 -13.50
CA PRO A 236 4.41 -10.97 -12.81
C PRO A 236 4.23 -12.42 -12.35
N TYR A 237 3.00 -12.89 -12.22
CA TYR A 237 2.68 -14.22 -11.70
C TYR A 237 2.04 -15.15 -12.71
N ALA A 238 1.78 -14.66 -13.92
CA ALA A 238 1.20 -15.47 -15.00
C ALA A 238 2.24 -16.45 -15.59
N ASN A 239 1.79 -17.65 -15.94
CA ASN A 239 2.59 -18.51 -16.80
C ASN A 239 2.55 -17.97 -18.25
N PRO A 240 3.50 -18.38 -19.15
CA PRO A 240 3.57 -17.85 -20.50
C PRO A 240 2.24 -17.92 -21.26
N LYS A 241 1.53 -19.04 -21.20
CA LYS A 241 0.26 -19.21 -21.90
C LYS A 241 -0.82 -18.25 -21.41
N LEU A 242 -0.90 -18.00 -20.10
CA LEU A 242 -1.83 -17.03 -19.53
C LEU A 242 -1.42 -15.61 -19.90
N GLN A 243 -0.11 -15.30 -19.84
CA GLN A 243 0.43 -14.02 -20.26
C GLN A 243 0.04 -13.70 -21.70
N ASP A 244 0.28 -14.64 -22.65
CA ASP A 244 -0.04 -14.46 -24.06
C ASP A 244 -1.55 -14.28 -24.28
N ASN A 245 -2.38 -15.11 -23.67
CA ASN A 245 -3.83 -15.01 -23.81
C ASN A 245 -4.37 -13.67 -23.28
N MET A 246 -3.85 -13.20 -22.14
CA MET A 246 -4.29 -11.94 -21.55
C MET A 246 -3.74 -10.73 -22.30
N LEU A 247 -2.55 -10.82 -22.89
CA LEU A 247 -1.99 -9.80 -23.77
C LEU A 247 -2.87 -9.63 -25.04
N GLU A 248 -3.27 -10.71 -25.68
CA GLU A 248 -4.16 -10.63 -26.85
C GLU A 248 -5.55 -10.06 -26.47
N GLY A 249 -6.07 -10.42 -25.29
CA GLY A 249 -7.26 -9.79 -24.74
C GLY A 249 -7.09 -8.29 -24.55
N ALA A 250 -5.97 -7.87 -23.95
CA ALA A 250 -5.64 -6.47 -23.72
C ALA A 250 -5.53 -5.67 -25.03
N LYS A 251 -4.86 -6.21 -26.06
CA LYS A 251 -4.78 -5.59 -27.39
C LYS A 251 -6.18 -5.31 -27.96
N LYS A 252 -7.06 -6.30 -27.90
CA LYS A 252 -8.44 -6.16 -28.38
C LYS A 252 -9.22 -5.11 -27.59
N SER A 253 -9.14 -5.12 -26.26
CA SER A 253 -9.84 -4.17 -25.39
C SER A 253 -9.35 -2.74 -25.63
N ILE A 254 -8.04 -2.54 -25.73
CA ILE A 254 -7.43 -1.22 -25.97
C ILE A 254 -7.76 -0.70 -27.38
N ALA A 255 -7.66 -1.53 -28.39
CA ALA A 255 -8.05 -1.14 -29.76
C ALA A 255 -9.53 -0.74 -29.82
N GLY A 256 -10.41 -1.49 -29.16
CA GLY A 256 -11.83 -1.15 -29.04
C GLY A 256 -12.07 0.18 -28.32
N TYR A 257 -11.35 0.41 -27.20
CA TYR A 257 -11.39 1.67 -26.46
C TYR A 257 -10.99 2.86 -27.33
N VAL A 258 -9.84 2.79 -28.00
CA VAL A 258 -9.32 3.86 -28.84
C VAL A 258 -10.28 4.15 -30.00
N THR A 259 -10.71 3.12 -30.73
CA THR A 259 -11.64 3.27 -31.86
C THR A 259 -12.95 3.96 -31.45
N LYS A 260 -13.47 3.63 -30.27
CA LYS A 260 -14.73 4.19 -29.77
C LYS A 260 -14.59 5.62 -29.23
N ASN A 261 -13.41 5.99 -28.74
CA ASN A 261 -13.23 7.24 -27.98
C ASN A 261 -12.23 8.21 -28.63
N GLN A 262 -11.64 7.91 -29.79
CA GLN A 262 -10.63 8.77 -30.42
C GLN A 262 -11.09 10.21 -30.64
N ASP A 263 -12.35 10.42 -31.02
CA ASP A 263 -12.93 11.76 -31.23
C ASP A 263 -13.08 12.53 -29.91
N ASP A 264 -13.13 11.80 -28.78
CA ASP A 264 -13.27 12.36 -27.43
C ASP A 264 -11.91 12.68 -26.78
N PHE A 265 -10.81 12.22 -27.37
CA PHE A 265 -9.48 12.50 -26.83
C PHE A 265 -9.13 13.99 -26.84
N ALA A 266 -9.64 14.75 -27.83
CA ALA A 266 -9.47 16.18 -27.88
C ALA A 266 -10.13 16.91 -26.67
N ASN A 267 -11.04 16.26 -26.00
CA ASN A 267 -11.78 16.77 -24.83
C ASN A 267 -11.06 16.47 -23.50
N ILE A 268 -9.95 15.72 -23.53
CA ILE A 268 -9.18 15.40 -22.33
C ILE A 268 -8.45 16.65 -21.83
N THR A 269 -8.66 16.99 -20.57
CA THR A 269 -8.01 18.15 -19.93
C THR A 269 -6.95 17.74 -18.93
N MET A 270 -7.10 16.58 -18.27
CA MET A 270 -6.12 16.05 -17.33
C MET A 270 -6.08 14.52 -17.42
N ALA A 271 -4.89 13.95 -17.32
CA ALA A 271 -4.66 12.52 -17.16
C ALA A 271 -3.69 12.30 -15.99
N GLU A 272 -4.00 11.32 -15.13
CA GLU A 272 -3.22 11.00 -13.92
C GLU A 272 -2.97 12.23 -13.01
N ALA A 273 -4.01 12.98 -12.71
CA ALA A 273 -3.89 14.15 -11.83
C ALA A 273 -3.76 13.70 -10.37
N ASP A 274 -2.62 13.98 -9.76
CA ASP A 274 -2.42 13.72 -8.33
C ASP A 274 -3.27 14.68 -7.49
N ILE A 275 -3.90 14.16 -6.46
CA ILE A 275 -4.74 14.90 -5.53
C ILE A 275 -4.21 14.72 -4.11
N GLU A 276 -4.14 15.82 -3.38
CA GLU A 276 -3.96 15.84 -1.94
C GLU A 276 -5.11 16.64 -1.31
N LEU A 277 -5.92 15.97 -0.49
CA LEU A 277 -7.00 16.57 0.27
C LEU A 277 -6.57 16.74 1.72
N ASP A 278 -6.51 17.97 2.20
CA ASP A 278 -6.46 18.27 3.63
C ASP A 278 -7.89 18.38 4.15
N MET A 279 -8.30 17.42 4.99
CA MET A 279 -9.64 17.35 5.58
C MET A 279 -9.73 18.05 6.94
N GLY A 280 -8.61 18.65 7.41
CA GLY A 280 -8.47 19.17 8.78
C GLY A 280 -8.12 18.09 9.80
N ASP A 281 -7.88 18.48 11.04
CA ASP A 281 -7.58 17.59 12.19
C ASP A 281 -6.45 16.58 11.90
N GLY A 282 -5.47 16.95 11.05
CA GLY A 282 -4.37 16.09 10.66
C GLY A 282 -4.76 14.96 9.70
N ILE A 283 -5.93 15.00 9.09
CA ILE A 283 -6.39 14.01 8.11
C ILE A 283 -5.99 14.47 6.71
N LYS A 284 -5.17 13.69 6.04
CA LYS A 284 -4.81 13.90 4.63
C LYS A 284 -5.26 12.71 3.79
N VAL A 285 -5.81 12.99 2.62
CA VAL A 285 -6.22 11.96 1.66
C VAL A 285 -5.52 12.19 0.34
N ASN A 286 -4.72 11.23 -0.08
CA ASN A 286 -3.97 11.27 -1.32
C ASN A 286 -4.56 10.31 -2.34
N GLY A 287 -4.50 10.67 -3.60
CA GLY A 287 -4.94 9.82 -4.68
C GLY A 287 -4.61 10.38 -6.03
N ARG A 288 -5.08 9.71 -7.06
CA ARG A 288 -4.86 10.10 -8.44
C ARG A 288 -6.14 9.89 -9.23
N ILE A 289 -6.58 10.93 -9.93
CA ILE A 289 -7.69 10.84 -10.88
C ILE A 289 -7.15 10.27 -12.19
N ASP A 290 -7.80 9.26 -12.73
CA ASP A 290 -7.35 8.63 -13.97
C ASP A 290 -7.48 9.61 -15.14
N LEU A 291 -8.67 10.22 -15.33
CA LEU A 291 -8.92 11.12 -16.45
C LEU A 291 -9.97 12.18 -16.11
N VAL A 292 -9.74 13.40 -16.58
CA VAL A 292 -10.74 14.49 -16.61
C VAL A 292 -10.92 14.91 -18.05
N LYS A 293 -12.17 15.02 -18.48
CA LYS A 293 -12.53 15.50 -19.82
C LYS A 293 -13.68 16.49 -19.76
N ARG A 294 -13.73 17.38 -20.75
CA ARG A 294 -14.81 18.38 -20.91
C ARG A 294 -15.51 18.15 -22.24
N ARG A 295 -16.82 18.13 -22.21
CA ARG A 295 -17.66 17.97 -23.41
C ARG A 295 -18.70 19.06 -23.45
N GLU A 296 -18.93 19.58 -24.64
CA GLU A 296 -20.04 20.47 -24.89
C GLU A 296 -21.33 19.66 -25.04
N ILE A 297 -22.33 19.94 -24.20
CA ILE A 297 -23.64 19.33 -24.25
C ILE A 297 -24.70 20.48 -24.27
N SER A 298 -25.44 20.55 -25.35
CA SER A 298 -26.50 21.57 -25.52
C SER A 298 -26.01 23.03 -25.35
N GLY A 299 -24.77 23.32 -25.76
CA GLY A 299 -24.15 24.64 -25.66
C GLY A 299 -23.54 24.95 -24.30
N GLU A 300 -23.49 24.00 -23.39
CA GLU A 300 -22.82 24.12 -22.10
C GLU A 300 -21.65 23.13 -22.01
N GLU A 301 -20.51 23.61 -21.51
CA GLU A 301 -19.36 22.75 -21.21
C GLU A 301 -19.61 21.95 -19.92
N LYS A 302 -19.48 20.63 -19.99
CA LYS A 302 -19.67 19.72 -18.87
C LYS A 302 -18.40 18.94 -18.58
N THR A 303 -18.00 18.92 -17.31
CA THR A 303 -16.81 18.25 -16.81
C THR A 303 -17.12 16.84 -16.35
N TYR A 304 -16.36 15.87 -16.84
CA TYR A 304 -16.45 14.46 -16.49
C TYR A 304 -15.16 14.00 -15.81
N ILE A 305 -15.31 13.33 -14.68
CA ILE A 305 -14.22 12.55 -14.05
C ILE A 305 -14.44 11.09 -14.41
N VAL A 306 -13.44 10.49 -15.04
CA VAL A 306 -13.49 9.09 -15.53
C VAL A 306 -12.54 8.22 -14.73
N ASP A 307 -13.03 7.07 -14.31
CA ASP A 307 -12.26 6.01 -13.68
C ASP A 307 -12.35 4.76 -14.55
N PHE A 308 -11.19 4.15 -14.85
CA PHE A 308 -11.12 2.98 -15.71
C PHE A 308 -11.20 1.70 -14.89
N LYS A 309 -11.98 0.75 -15.35
CA LYS A 309 -12.10 -0.58 -14.74
C LYS A 309 -11.91 -1.68 -15.76
N THR A 310 -11.55 -2.86 -15.26
CA THR A 310 -11.46 -4.09 -16.04
C THR A 310 -12.41 -5.13 -15.48
N ALA A 311 -13.00 -5.98 -16.34
CA ALA A 311 -14.04 -6.96 -15.96
C ALA A 311 -13.54 -8.11 -15.07
N SER A 312 -12.22 -8.24 -14.88
CA SER A 312 -11.64 -9.25 -13.99
C SER A 312 -12.03 -9.07 -12.51
N ARG A 313 -12.59 -7.92 -12.16
CA ARG A 313 -13.32 -7.72 -10.92
C ARG A 313 -14.80 -7.60 -11.28
N GLU A 314 -15.58 -8.64 -10.97
CA GLU A 314 -17.03 -8.46 -10.82
C GLU A 314 -17.24 -7.37 -9.77
N VAL A 315 -17.47 -6.19 -10.28
CA VAL A 315 -17.56 -5.02 -9.47
C VAL A 315 -18.94 -5.03 -8.83
N THR A 316 -18.95 -5.16 -7.53
CA THR A 316 -20.14 -4.80 -6.76
C THR A 316 -20.36 -3.32 -6.96
N GLU A 317 -21.46 -2.93 -7.59
CA GLU A 317 -21.84 -1.59 -8.04
C GLU A 317 -21.62 -0.47 -6.99
N CYS A 318 -21.65 -0.80 -5.71
CA CYS A 318 -21.44 0.16 -4.61
C CYS A 318 -19.97 0.62 -4.43
N ILE A 319 -18.97 -0.19 -4.78
CA ILE A 319 -17.57 0.08 -4.41
C ILE A 319 -16.97 1.18 -5.31
N ASN A 320 -17.33 1.18 -6.59
CA ASN A 320 -16.80 2.13 -7.55
C ASN A 320 -17.35 3.55 -7.36
N ALA A 321 -18.58 3.67 -6.91
CA ALA A 321 -19.21 4.96 -6.67
C ALA A 321 -18.49 5.77 -5.57
N GLU A 322 -17.99 5.14 -4.50
CA GLU A 322 -17.34 5.86 -3.40
C GLU A 322 -15.98 6.43 -3.82
N GLN A 323 -15.17 5.68 -4.57
CA GLN A 323 -13.89 6.17 -5.08
C GLN A 323 -14.07 7.41 -5.97
N LEU A 324 -15.01 7.34 -6.91
CA LEU A 324 -15.30 8.45 -7.82
C LEU A 324 -15.81 9.70 -7.11
N LYS A 325 -16.59 9.53 -6.06
CA LYS A 325 -17.06 10.64 -5.22
C LYS A 325 -15.89 11.36 -4.54
N ILE A 326 -14.89 10.60 -4.06
CA ILE A 326 -13.66 11.16 -3.48
C ILE A 326 -12.86 11.90 -4.57
N TYR A 327 -12.83 11.38 -5.79
CA TYR A 327 -12.21 12.07 -6.93
C TYR A 327 -12.91 13.42 -7.22
N ALA A 328 -14.23 13.46 -7.17
CA ALA A 328 -14.99 14.70 -7.37
C ALA A 328 -14.66 15.76 -6.31
N LEU A 329 -14.57 15.35 -5.05
CA LEU A 329 -14.13 16.22 -3.96
C LEU A 329 -12.69 16.70 -4.17
N GLY A 330 -11.80 15.80 -4.61
CA GLY A 330 -10.41 16.10 -4.92
C GLY A 330 -10.29 17.09 -6.08
N TYR A 331 -11.03 16.88 -7.14
CA TYR A 331 -11.07 17.77 -8.29
C TYR A 331 -11.54 19.18 -7.87
N GLN A 332 -12.62 19.27 -7.09
CA GLN A 332 -13.12 20.54 -6.58
C GLN A 332 -12.06 21.28 -5.75
N LYS A 333 -11.31 20.57 -4.90
CA LYS A 333 -10.25 21.18 -4.09
C LYS A 333 -9.06 21.62 -4.93
N LEU A 334 -8.72 20.86 -5.97
CA LEU A 334 -7.60 21.14 -6.85
C LEU A 334 -7.86 22.34 -7.77
N THR A 335 -9.06 22.41 -8.35
CA THR A 335 -9.39 23.38 -9.40
C THR A 335 -10.28 24.52 -8.94
N GLY A 336 -11.00 24.37 -7.84
CA GLY A 336 -12.08 25.26 -7.41
C GLY A 336 -13.40 25.03 -8.15
N GLU A 337 -13.43 24.15 -9.16
CA GLU A 337 -14.61 23.85 -9.96
C GLU A 337 -15.24 22.51 -9.53
N THR A 338 -16.55 22.40 -9.67
CA THR A 338 -17.26 21.14 -9.41
C THR A 338 -17.44 20.39 -10.73
N ALA A 339 -17.06 19.11 -10.77
CA ALA A 339 -17.34 18.25 -11.91
C ALA A 339 -18.86 18.03 -12.04
N ASP A 340 -19.37 17.92 -13.26
CA ASP A 340 -20.79 17.65 -13.51
C ASP A 340 -21.13 16.15 -13.38
N TYR A 341 -20.23 15.30 -13.83
CA TYR A 341 -20.46 13.86 -13.94
C TYR A 341 -19.26 13.05 -13.48
N LEU A 342 -19.56 11.89 -12.88
CA LEU A 342 -18.64 10.79 -12.61
C LEU A 342 -18.94 9.69 -13.63
N GLU A 343 -17.91 9.16 -14.29
CA GLU A 343 -18.04 8.12 -15.30
C GLU A 343 -17.11 6.94 -14.94
N ILE A 344 -17.69 5.75 -14.83
CA ILE A 344 -16.93 4.49 -14.77
C ILE A 344 -16.88 3.96 -16.20
N TYR A 345 -15.69 3.73 -16.71
CA TYR A 345 -15.49 3.14 -18.02
C TYR A 345 -14.86 1.75 -17.90
N ASN A 346 -15.58 0.74 -18.35
CA ASN A 346 -15.08 -0.63 -18.39
C ASN A 346 -14.32 -0.87 -19.70
N LEU A 347 -13.01 -1.13 -19.59
CA LEU A 347 -12.13 -1.31 -20.73
C LEU A 347 -12.41 -2.61 -21.50
N ASP A 348 -12.88 -3.67 -20.83
CA ASP A 348 -13.02 -4.98 -21.45
C ASP A 348 -14.29 -5.11 -22.29
N ASN A 349 -15.38 -4.44 -21.91
CA ASN A 349 -16.64 -4.44 -22.67
C ASN A 349 -16.96 -3.10 -23.34
N SER A 350 -16.13 -2.07 -23.11
CA SER A 350 -16.32 -0.73 -23.64
C SER A 350 -17.65 -0.08 -23.24
N GLU A 351 -18.17 -0.39 -22.06
CA GLU A 351 -19.38 0.20 -21.50
C GLU A 351 -19.03 1.29 -20.48
N SER A 352 -19.90 2.27 -20.33
CA SER A 352 -19.73 3.30 -19.33
C SER A 352 -21.02 3.55 -18.56
N GLU A 353 -20.89 3.78 -17.26
CA GLU A 353 -21.94 4.22 -16.36
C GLU A 353 -21.64 5.63 -15.86
N ARG A 354 -22.68 6.44 -15.71
CA ARG A 354 -22.54 7.85 -15.34
C ARG A 354 -23.43 8.22 -14.17
N GLN A 355 -22.88 9.02 -13.26
CA GLN A 355 -23.58 9.61 -12.14
C GLN A 355 -23.40 11.13 -12.15
N ARG A 356 -24.46 11.88 -11.93
CA ARG A 356 -24.37 13.34 -11.77
C ARG A 356 -23.82 13.70 -10.40
N VAL A 357 -22.90 14.67 -10.36
CA VAL A 357 -22.38 15.25 -9.11
C VAL A 357 -23.39 16.28 -8.60
N THR A 358 -23.63 16.25 -7.29
CA THR A 358 -24.45 17.23 -6.58
C THR A 358 -23.69 17.74 -5.36
N GLU A 359 -24.00 18.95 -4.89
CA GLU A 359 -23.37 19.49 -3.67
C GLU A 359 -23.55 18.57 -2.46
N GLY A 360 -24.74 18.05 -2.26
CA GLY A 360 -25.01 17.09 -1.19
C GLY A 360 -24.20 15.79 -1.27
N LEU A 361 -23.77 15.39 -2.48
CA LEU A 361 -22.89 14.24 -2.67
C LEU A 361 -21.49 14.54 -2.11
N LEU A 362 -20.92 15.70 -2.38
CA LEU A 362 -19.59 16.10 -1.91
C LEU A 362 -19.56 16.29 -0.40
N ASP A 363 -20.60 16.88 0.19
CA ASP A 363 -20.74 17.03 1.64
C ASP A 363 -20.82 15.68 2.34
N ASN A 364 -21.55 14.73 1.78
CA ASN A 364 -21.66 13.38 2.31
C ASN A 364 -20.27 12.68 2.31
N VAL A 365 -19.57 12.72 1.19
CA VAL A 365 -18.23 12.14 1.08
C VAL A 365 -17.27 12.75 2.08
N SER A 366 -17.29 14.07 2.23
CA SER A 366 -16.45 14.78 3.18
C SER A 366 -16.72 14.32 4.62
N ARG A 367 -17.98 14.10 4.96
CA ARG A 367 -18.38 13.56 6.27
C ARG A 367 -17.93 12.10 6.43
N ASP A 368 -18.19 11.25 5.42
CA ASP A 368 -17.85 9.83 5.47
C ASP A 368 -16.35 9.62 5.65
N ILE A 369 -15.50 10.46 5.02
CA ILE A 369 -14.04 10.43 5.22
C ILE A 369 -13.67 10.80 6.67
N ARG A 370 -14.28 11.82 7.26
CA ARG A 370 -14.01 12.20 8.65
C ARG A 370 -14.48 11.14 9.64
N ASP A 371 -15.64 10.55 9.40
CA ASP A 371 -16.17 9.46 10.20
C ASP A 371 -15.27 8.22 10.11
N ALA A 372 -14.80 7.88 8.90
CA ALA A 372 -13.83 6.82 8.70
C ALA A 372 -12.54 7.09 9.49
N ALA A 373 -11.99 8.30 9.40
CA ALA A 373 -10.78 8.70 10.13
C ALA A 373 -10.97 8.60 11.65
N SER A 374 -12.11 9.06 12.17
CA SER A 374 -12.46 8.95 13.59
C SER A 374 -12.54 7.49 14.05
N ASN A 375 -13.23 6.64 13.29
CA ASN A 375 -13.38 5.21 13.61
C ASN A 375 -12.04 4.46 13.53
N ILE A 376 -11.20 4.81 12.55
CA ILE A 376 -9.84 4.27 12.41
C ILE A 376 -9.00 4.63 13.63
N ARG A 377 -9.03 5.89 14.09
CA ARG A 377 -8.30 6.35 15.27
C ARG A 377 -8.75 5.66 16.54
N LYS A 378 -10.05 5.49 16.71
CA LYS A 378 -10.66 4.80 17.86
C LYS A 378 -10.58 3.27 17.77
N ASN A 379 -10.04 2.73 16.66
CA ASN A 379 -10.05 1.30 16.37
C ASN A 379 -11.48 0.68 16.43
N ASP A 380 -12.49 1.50 16.15
CA ASP A 380 -13.88 1.07 16.03
C ASP A 380 -14.15 0.64 14.58
N LEU A 381 -13.83 -0.61 14.28
CA LEU A 381 -13.80 -1.17 12.94
C LEU A 381 -14.68 -2.43 12.85
N PRO A 382 -16.01 -2.26 12.89
CA PRO A 382 -16.94 -3.36 12.91
C PRO A 382 -16.99 -4.13 11.60
N ARG A 383 -17.46 -5.38 11.67
CA ARG A 383 -17.74 -6.18 10.48
C ARG A 383 -18.94 -5.61 9.71
N LYS A 384 -18.80 -5.46 8.40
CA LYS A 384 -19.90 -5.17 7.47
C LYS A 384 -20.24 -6.45 6.71
N CYS A 385 -20.98 -7.35 7.35
CA CYS A 385 -21.33 -8.63 6.76
C CYS A 385 -22.52 -8.51 5.80
N SER A 386 -22.35 -9.07 4.61
CA SER A 386 -23.44 -9.51 3.73
C SER A 386 -23.03 -10.86 3.12
N LYS A 387 -23.99 -11.71 2.78
CA LYS A 387 -23.71 -13.03 2.16
C LYS A 387 -22.77 -12.87 0.96
N GLU A 388 -23.11 -11.98 0.04
CA GLU A 388 -22.36 -11.75 -1.20
C GLU A 388 -20.91 -11.27 -0.97
N LYS A 389 -20.72 -10.28 -0.09
CA LYS A 389 -19.39 -9.76 0.22
C LYS A 389 -18.53 -10.77 0.97
N CYS A 390 -19.12 -11.49 1.93
CA CYS A 390 -18.40 -12.45 2.74
C CYS A 390 -18.04 -13.73 1.98
N GLN A 391 -18.85 -14.18 1.04
CA GLN A 391 -18.53 -15.31 0.14
C GLN A 391 -17.26 -15.02 -0.70
N LYS A 392 -17.11 -13.81 -1.19
CA LYS A 392 -15.95 -13.37 -2.00
C LYS A 392 -14.75 -12.91 -1.17
N CYS A 393 -14.88 -12.82 0.15
CA CYS A 393 -13.83 -12.31 1.03
C CYS A 393 -12.76 -13.35 1.32
N TYR A 394 -11.52 -13.07 0.99
CA TYR A 394 -10.38 -13.96 1.26
C TYR A 394 -10.06 -14.15 2.75
N LEU A 395 -10.65 -13.34 3.65
CA LEU A 395 -10.52 -13.44 5.10
C LEU A 395 -11.77 -14.01 5.80
N ASN A 396 -12.73 -14.52 5.05
CA ASN A 396 -13.97 -15.08 5.60
C ASN A 396 -13.72 -16.17 6.65
N TYR A 397 -12.65 -16.96 6.47
CA TYR A 397 -12.27 -18.03 7.39
C TYR A 397 -11.86 -17.53 8.79
N LEU A 398 -11.42 -16.24 8.90
CA LEU A 398 -11.12 -15.61 10.19
C LEU A 398 -12.32 -14.90 10.82
N CYS A 399 -13.24 -14.44 9.97
CA CYS A 399 -14.34 -13.57 10.40
C CYS A 399 -15.62 -14.29 10.74
N LEU A 400 -15.95 -15.35 9.98
CA LEU A 400 -17.24 -16.02 10.07
C LEU A 400 -17.22 -17.15 11.10
N SER A 401 -18.29 -17.23 11.89
CA SER A 401 -18.56 -18.40 12.74
C SER A 401 -18.89 -19.65 11.91
N LYS A 402 -18.95 -20.81 12.55
CA LYS A 402 -19.32 -22.05 11.84
C LYS A 402 -20.74 -21.98 11.28
N GLU A 403 -21.63 -21.35 12.01
CA GLU A 403 -23.03 -21.16 11.64
C GLU A 403 -23.14 -20.20 10.45
N GLU A 404 -22.44 -19.05 10.50
CA GLU A 404 -22.40 -18.08 9.40
C GLU A 404 -21.78 -18.69 8.12
N LYS A 405 -20.76 -19.55 8.25
CA LYS A 405 -20.17 -20.26 7.10
C LYS A 405 -21.17 -21.21 6.43
N GLN A 406 -21.96 -21.93 7.22
CA GLN A 406 -23.02 -22.79 6.69
C GLN A 406 -24.13 -21.97 6.01
N GLU A 407 -24.57 -20.89 6.64
CA GLU A 407 -25.59 -19.99 6.10
C GLU A 407 -25.13 -19.31 4.79
N TYR A 408 -23.87 -18.92 4.73
CA TYR A 408 -23.28 -18.22 3.57
C TYR A 408 -22.72 -19.17 2.51
N GLU A 409 -22.73 -20.48 2.76
CA GLU A 409 -22.20 -21.49 1.82
C GLU A 409 -20.70 -21.27 1.50
N VAL A 410 -19.88 -21.02 2.53
CA VAL A 410 -18.45 -20.72 2.43
C VAL A 410 -17.59 -21.82 3.07
#